data_3f16efb007e23999ea7f927c7e3d6cf2
#
_entry.id   3f16efb007e23999ea7f927c7e3d6cf2
#
_cell.length_a   1.000
_cell.length_b   1.000
_cell.length_c   1.000
_cell.angle_alpha   90.00
_cell.angle_beta   90.00
_cell.angle_gamma   90.00
#
_symmetry.space_group_name_H-M   'P 1'
#
loop_
_entity.id
_entity.type
_entity.pdbx_description
1 polymer ?
#
loop_
_entity_poly.entity_id
_entity_poly.type
_entity_poly.pdbx_seq_one_letter_code
_entity_poly.pdbx_strand_id
1 'polypeptide(L)'
;MAEGTRAVNSASKRLMMTKRTIPALISMTVGVLLAVSCQQQSASTRPPLRPPEQQTEVHALAPNSSPALKATIDGAIDQIGKTTSYDPSYQKLDYPNGDVPIETGVCSDVIIRAFRKGSIDLQKDVHEDMKSNFSAYPTRWGLKGPDSNIDHRRVPNLETYFARKGKSQGITNRSDDFQPGDLVTWDLGTGQDHIGMVTNVWYKPSQRYLIVHNIGAGTRMEDVLFAWKITGHYRYF
;
A
#
# COMPACT_ATOMS: atom_id res chain seq x y z
N MET A 1 28.54 47.81 36.05
CA MET A 1 28.98 48.94 35.15
C MET A 1 28.06 48.85 33.93
N ALA A 2 27.06 49.66 34.00
CA ALA A 2 26.76 50.86 33.24
C ALA A 2 26.19 50.48 31.88
N GLU A 3 24.88 50.59 31.68
CA GLU A 3 24.04 51.74 31.34
C GLU A 3 24.17 52.17 29.88
N GLY A 4 23.02 52.34 29.24
CA GLY A 4 22.90 53.07 28.02
C GLY A 4 21.54 52.98 27.35
N THR A 5 20.50 53.49 28.05
CA THR A 5 19.17 53.87 27.53
C THR A 5 19.28 55.00 26.48
N ARG A 6 18.43 55.00 25.44
CA ARG A 6 17.78 56.23 24.93
C ARG A 6 16.61 55.93 24.00
N ALA A 7 15.44 56.38 24.45
CA ALA A 7 14.28 56.64 23.68
C ALA A 7 14.29 58.12 23.18
N VAL A 8 13.67 58.43 22.03
CA VAL A 8 13.07 59.73 21.65
C VAL A 8 12.10 59.45 20.49
N ASN A 9 10.79 59.52 20.68
CA ASN A 9 9.87 60.63 20.59
C ASN A 9 9.38 61.04 19.18
N SER A 10 8.10 60.81 18.95
CA SER A 10 7.03 61.75 18.58
C SER A 10 7.15 62.57 17.31
N ALA A 11 6.18 62.42 16.42
CA ALA A 11 5.42 63.56 15.92
C ALA A 11 4.17 63.16 15.11
N SER A 12 3.04 63.47 15.66
CA SER A 12 1.72 63.57 15.06
C SER A 12 1.67 64.65 13.99
N LYS A 13 1.07 64.41 12.82
CA LYS A 13 0.48 65.45 11.97
C LYS A 13 -0.88 65.01 11.46
N ARG A 14 -1.88 65.62 12.07
CA ARG A 14 -3.24 65.73 11.50
C ARG A 14 -3.20 66.68 10.28
N LEU A 15 -3.91 66.32 9.22
CA LEU A 15 -4.31 67.29 8.22
C LEU A 15 -5.76 67.01 7.83
N MET A 16 -6.48 68.13 7.87
CA MET A 16 -7.94 68.28 7.76
C MET A 16 -8.49 68.03 6.35
N MET A 17 -9.70 67.58 6.39
CA MET A 17 -10.85 67.59 5.48
C MET A 17 -10.80 68.57 4.30
N THR A 18 -11.25 68.04 3.14
CA THR A 18 -12.23 68.81 2.32
C THR A 18 -13.20 67.82 1.66
N LYS A 19 -14.46 68.01 1.97
CA LYS A 19 -15.61 67.34 1.33
C LYS A 19 -15.81 67.96 -0.07
N ARG A 20 -15.83 67.12 -1.10
CA ARG A 20 -16.41 67.47 -2.41
C ARG A 20 -17.52 66.49 -2.73
N THR A 21 -18.72 66.97 -2.70
CA THR A 21 -19.94 66.33 -3.21
C THR A 21 -19.95 66.41 -4.73
N ILE A 22 -20.18 65.29 -5.42
CA ILE A 22 -20.51 65.21 -6.84
C ILE A 22 -21.73 64.29 -6.99
N PRO A 23 -22.70 64.66 -7.83
CA PRO A 23 -24.04 64.09 -7.84
C PRO A 23 -24.09 62.71 -8.57
N ALA A 24 -25.08 61.96 -8.15
CA ALA A 24 -25.40 60.63 -8.66
C ALA A 24 -25.87 60.63 -10.11
N LEU A 25 -25.26 59.89 -10.98
CA LEU A 25 -25.86 59.41 -12.22
C LEU A 25 -26.20 57.92 -12.03
N ILE A 26 -27.51 57.65 -12.01
CA ILE A 26 -28.05 56.30 -11.98
C ILE A 26 -27.96 55.76 -13.41
N SER A 27 -27.02 54.85 -13.67
CA SER A 27 -26.99 54.03 -14.87
C SER A 27 -27.45 52.63 -14.51
N MET A 28 -28.63 52.29 -14.99
CA MET A 28 -29.25 50.97 -14.80
C MET A 28 -28.67 50.01 -15.82
N THR A 29 -27.62 49.30 -15.46
CA THR A 29 -27.11 48.17 -16.23
C THR A 29 -27.69 46.88 -15.67
N VAL A 30 -28.55 46.21 -16.48
CA VAL A 30 -29.04 44.86 -16.24
C VAL A 30 -27.86 43.91 -16.38
N GLY A 31 -27.29 43.55 -15.25
CA GLY A 31 -26.25 42.50 -15.18
C GLY A 31 -26.90 41.14 -15.16
N VAL A 32 -26.76 40.39 -16.27
CA VAL A 32 -27.05 38.97 -16.30
C VAL A 32 -26.02 38.28 -15.44
N LEU A 33 -26.39 37.87 -14.23
CA LEU A 33 -25.60 37.00 -13.35
C LEU A 33 -25.63 35.58 -13.93
N LEU A 34 -24.61 35.23 -14.73
CA LEU A 34 -24.25 33.87 -14.97
C LEU A 34 -23.71 33.26 -13.67
N ALA A 35 -24.57 32.57 -12.93
CA ALA A 35 -24.15 31.71 -11.83
C ALA A 35 -23.34 30.54 -12.38
N VAL A 36 -22.00 30.71 -12.44
CA VAL A 36 -21.09 29.60 -12.60
C VAL A 36 -21.13 28.81 -11.30
N SER A 37 -21.97 27.78 -11.28
CA SER A 37 -21.98 26.77 -10.22
C SER A 37 -20.63 26.04 -10.26
N CYS A 38 -19.68 26.54 -9.48
CA CYS A 38 -18.45 25.81 -9.16
C CYS A 38 -18.85 24.63 -8.27
N GLN A 39 -19.15 23.47 -8.87
CA GLN A 39 -19.20 22.22 -8.15
C GLN A 39 -17.79 21.95 -7.62
N GLN A 40 -17.53 22.35 -6.38
CA GLN A 40 -16.41 21.86 -5.61
C GLN A 40 -16.62 20.36 -5.41
N GLN A 41 -16.06 19.56 -6.31
CA GLN A 41 -15.77 18.16 -6.02
C GLN A 41 -14.80 18.17 -4.85
N SER A 42 -15.30 17.89 -3.65
CA SER A 42 -14.49 17.57 -2.49
C SER A 42 -13.71 16.29 -2.87
N ALA A 43 -12.48 16.48 -3.32
CA ALA A 43 -11.58 15.37 -3.61
C ALA A 43 -11.41 14.60 -2.31
N SER A 44 -11.84 13.34 -2.30
CA SER A 44 -11.56 12.40 -1.24
C SER A 44 -10.04 12.39 -1.05
N THR A 45 -9.56 12.74 0.15
CA THR A 45 -8.14 12.77 0.49
C THR A 45 -7.49 11.38 0.53
N ARG A 46 -8.28 10.32 0.34
CA ARG A 46 -7.79 8.93 0.32
C ARG A 46 -7.44 8.55 -1.12
N PRO A 47 -6.19 8.10 -1.39
CA PRO A 47 -5.81 7.61 -2.71
C PRO A 47 -6.77 6.51 -3.20
N PRO A 48 -7.01 6.38 -4.51
CA PRO A 48 -7.87 5.35 -5.05
C PRO A 48 -7.35 3.95 -4.72
N LEU A 49 -8.25 2.99 -4.54
CA LEU A 49 -7.90 1.60 -4.23
C LEU A 49 -7.27 0.87 -5.44
N ARG A 50 -7.49 1.38 -6.63
CA ARG A 50 -6.98 0.88 -7.91
C ARG A 50 -6.72 2.05 -8.85
N PRO A 51 -5.78 1.94 -9.81
CA PRO A 51 -5.66 2.88 -10.91
C PRO A 51 -6.95 2.94 -11.75
N PRO A 52 -7.18 4.04 -12.51
CA PRO A 52 -8.30 4.14 -13.43
C PRO A 52 -8.32 3.00 -14.46
N GLU A 53 -9.51 2.47 -14.74
CA GLU A 53 -9.69 1.32 -15.65
C GLU A 53 -9.15 1.60 -17.06
N GLN A 54 -9.27 2.84 -17.55
CA GLN A 54 -8.75 3.24 -18.86
C GLN A 54 -7.23 3.11 -18.98
N GLN A 55 -6.52 3.11 -17.85
CA GLN A 55 -5.05 2.97 -17.77
C GLN A 55 -4.60 1.53 -17.56
N THR A 56 -5.52 0.60 -17.38
CA THR A 56 -5.22 -0.80 -17.08
C THR A 56 -5.71 -1.74 -18.18
N GLU A 57 -5.16 -2.95 -18.21
CA GLU A 57 -5.56 -4.04 -19.07
C GLU A 57 -5.33 -5.36 -18.35
N VAL A 58 -6.31 -6.26 -18.40
CA VAL A 58 -6.16 -7.60 -17.81
C VAL A 58 -5.55 -8.53 -18.85
N HIS A 59 -4.35 -9.02 -18.59
CA HIS A 59 -3.71 -9.99 -19.47
C HIS A 59 -4.11 -11.42 -19.11
N ALA A 60 -4.28 -12.26 -20.11
CA ALA A 60 -4.46 -13.68 -19.89
C ALA A 60 -3.18 -14.27 -19.26
N LEU A 61 -3.35 -15.21 -18.35
CA LEU A 61 -2.23 -16.01 -17.85
C LEU A 61 -1.72 -16.94 -18.95
N ALA A 62 -0.49 -17.43 -18.81
CA ALA A 62 0.05 -18.40 -19.76
C ALA A 62 -0.88 -19.62 -19.89
N PRO A 63 -1.03 -20.22 -21.07
CA PRO A 63 -1.99 -21.31 -21.32
C PRO A 63 -1.80 -22.54 -20.40
N ASN A 64 -0.60 -22.75 -19.91
CA ASN A 64 -0.25 -23.84 -19.00
C ASN A 64 -0.28 -23.44 -17.51
N SER A 65 -0.79 -22.24 -17.18
CA SER A 65 -0.92 -21.80 -15.80
C SER A 65 -1.87 -22.70 -15.02
N SER A 66 -1.47 -23.03 -13.78
CA SER A 66 -2.30 -23.88 -12.93
C SER A 66 -3.59 -23.13 -12.50
N PRO A 67 -4.71 -23.85 -12.30
CA PRO A 67 -5.91 -23.27 -11.71
C PRO A 67 -5.64 -22.63 -10.34
N ALA A 68 -4.69 -23.18 -9.56
CA ALA A 68 -4.29 -22.65 -8.26
C ALA A 68 -3.63 -21.26 -8.39
N LEU A 69 -2.75 -21.06 -9.40
CA LEU A 69 -2.16 -19.73 -9.66
C LEU A 69 -3.26 -18.70 -9.92
N LYS A 70 -4.20 -19.02 -10.83
CA LYS A 70 -5.32 -18.11 -11.13
C LYS A 70 -6.13 -17.78 -9.89
N ALA A 71 -6.52 -18.80 -9.12
CA ALA A 71 -7.31 -18.61 -7.90
C ALA A 71 -6.55 -17.78 -6.85
N THR A 72 -5.22 -17.91 -6.76
CA THR A 72 -4.37 -17.14 -5.85
C THR A 72 -4.35 -15.66 -6.26
N ILE A 73 -4.16 -15.35 -7.53
CA ILE A 73 -4.19 -13.95 -8.02
C ILE A 73 -5.58 -13.33 -7.80
N ASP A 74 -6.64 -14.05 -8.18
CA ASP A 74 -8.02 -13.60 -7.96
C ASP A 74 -8.28 -13.37 -6.47
N GLY A 75 -7.78 -14.26 -5.59
CA GLY A 75 -7.89 -14.16 -4.14
C GLY A 75 -7.15 -12.96 -3.53
N ALA A 76 -6.04 -12.52 -4.15
CA ALA A 76 -5.37 -11.28 -3.75
C ALA A 76 -6.22 -10.06 -4.13
N ILE A 77 -6.69 -10.00 -5.38
CA ILE A 77 -7.48 -8.89 -5.92
C ILE A 77 -8.84 -8.76 -5.19
N ASP A 78 -9.46 -9.88 -4.81
CA ASP A 78 -10.78 -9.93 -4.13
C ASP A 78 -10.78 -9.28 -2.75
N GLN A 79 -9.62 -9.07 -2.13
CA GLN A 79 -9.49 -8.40 -0.84
C GLN A 79 -9.57 -6.87 -0.92
N ILE A 80 -9.46 -6.29 -2.13
CA ILE A 80 -9.49 -4.85 -2.33
C ILE A 80 -10.88 -4.31 -1.97
N GLY A 81 -10.92 -3.37 -1.02
CA GLY A 81 -12.16 -2.82 -0.47
C GLY A 81 -12.81 -3.66 0.64
N LYS A 82 -12.37 -4.91 0.86
CA LYS A 82 -12.78 -5.75 1.99
C LYS A 82 -11.82 -5.56 3.18
N THR A 83 -10.51 -5.68 2.96
CA THR A 83 -9.51 -5.34 3.96
C THR A 83 -9.24 -3.84 3.88
N THR A 84 -9.71 -3.10 4.87
CA THR A 84 -9.75 -1.62 4.87
C THR A 84 -8.80 -0.98 5.86
N SER A 85 -8.13 -1.78 6.70
CA SER A 85 -7.20 -1.30 7.72
C SER A 85 -5.96 -2.20 7.85
N TYR A 86 -4.95 -1.67 8.55
CA TYR A 86 -3.71 -2.38 8.85
C TYR A 86 -3.59 -2.59 10.36
N ASP A 87 -3.52 -3.86 10.79
CA ASP A 87 -3.40 -4.21 12.22
C ASP A 87 -2.28 -5.23 12.42
N PRO A 88 -1.11 -4.78 12.93
CA PRO A 88 0.04 -5.65 13.19
C PRO A 88 -0.04 -6.32 14.58
N SER A 89 -1.11 -6.12 15.34
CA SER A 89 -1.23 -6.68 16.68
C SER A 89 -1.18 -8.21 16.67
N TYR A 90 -0.60 -8.76 17.74
CA TYR A 90 -0.62 -10.21 17.94
C TYR A 90 -2.04 -10.67 18.26
N GLN A 91 -2.49 -11.69 17.53
CA GLN A 91 -3.81 -12.29 17.73
C GLN A 91 -3.67 -13.81 17.85
N LYS A 92 -4.45 -14.40 18.73
CA LYS A 92 -4.58 -15.86 18.81
C LYS A 92 -5.48 -16.30 17.65
N LEU A 93 -4.96 -17.20 16.84
CA LEU A 93 -5.62 -17.71 15.63
C LEU A 93 -5.91 -19.21 15.77
N ASP A 94 -6.93 -19.67 15.10
CA ASP A 94 -7.13 -21.10 14.88
C ASP A 94 -5.94 -21.68 14.07
N TYR A 95 -5.73 -22.97 14.18
CA TYR A 95 -4.68 -23.68 13.43
C TYR A 95 -5.18 -25.08 13.03
N PRO A 96 -5.02 -25.48 11.75
CA PRO A 96 -4.63 -24.65 10.59
C PRO A 96 -5.75 -23.72 10.13
N ASN A 97 -5.51 -22.90 9.09
CA ASN A 97 -6.44 -21.99 8.44
C ASN A 97 -6.96 -20.82 9.31
N GLY A 98 -6.29 -20.48 10.41
CA GLY A 98 -6.64 -19.32 11.21
C GLY A 98 -6.39 -18.00 10.48
N ASP A 99 -7.29 -17.03 10.64
CA ASP A 99 -7.22 -15.71 10.01
C ASP A 99 -7.64 -14.62 11.00
N VAL A 100 -7.19 -13.41 10.75
CA VAL A 100 -7.74 -12.21 11.40
C VAL A 100 -9.02 -11.77 10.68
N PRO A 101 -9.87 -10.90 11.28
CA PRO A 101 -11.06 -10.38 10.60
C PRO A 101 -10.71 -9.81 9.22
N ILE A 102 -11.55 -10.06 8.21
CA ILE A 102 -11.27 -9.68 6.81
C ILE A 102 -11.08 -8.17 6.63
N GLU A 103 -11.70 -7.37 7.47
CA GLU A 103 -11.60 -5.90 7.44
C GLU A 103 -10.20 -5.40 7.82
N THR A 104 -9.42 -6.25 8.49
CA THR A 104 -8.08 -5.92 8.99
C THR A 104 -7.03 -6.87 8.42
N GLY A 105 -5.75 -6.54 8.60
CA GLY A 105 -4.64 -7.41 8.29
C GLY A 105 -3.37 -6.63 7.97
N VAL A 106 -2.25 -7.34 7.90
CA VAL A 106 -0.97 -6.81 7.43
C VAL A 106 -0.68 -7.26 5.99
N CYS A 107 0.46 -6.83 5.44
CA CYS A 107 0.84 -7.19 4.07
C CYS A 107 0.92 -8.72 3.83
N SER A 108 1.41 -9.49 4.80
CA SER A 108 1.45 -10.95 4.72
C SER A 108 0.07 -11.59 4.77
N ASP A 109 -0.90 -11.04 5.51
CA ASP A 109 -2.27 -11.59 5.54
C ASP A 109 -2.93 -11.56 4.16
N VAL A 110 -2.61 -10.54 3.33
CA VAL A 110 -3.05 -10.48 1.93
C VAL A 110 -2.55 -11.70 1.16
N ILE A 111 -1.29 -12.06 1.33
CA ILE A 111 -0.67 -13.20 0.66
C ILE A 111 -1.24 -14.52 1.19
N ILE A 112 -1.38 -14.66 2.52
CA ILE A 112 -1.92 -15.86 3.15
C ILE A 112 -3.33 -16.15 2.62
N ARG A 113 -4.21 -15.15 2.59
CA ARG A 113 -5.58 -15.26 2.09
C ARG A 113 -5.63 -15.59 0.60
N ALA A 114 -4.74 -14.97 -0.19
CA ALA A 114 -4.62 -15.25 -1.60
C ALA A 114 -4.26 -16.72 -1.85
N PHE A 115 -3.26 -17.25 -1.15
CA PHE A 115 -2.83 -18.65 -1.26
C PHE A 115 -3.91 -19.64 -0.83
N ARG A 116 -4.72 -19.31 0.20
CA ARG A 116 -5.87 -20.14 0.59
C ARG A 116 -6.91 -20.29 -0.51
N LYS A 117 -7.14 -19.24 -1.31
CA LYS A 117 -7.98 -19.36 -2.51
C LYS A 117 -7.41 -20.33 -3.54
N GLY A 118 -6.09 -20.44 -3.60
CA GLY A 118 -5.36 -21.46 -4.37
C GLY A 118 -5.25 -22.81 -3.68
N SER A 119 -5.96 -23.04 -2.57
CA SER A 119 -5.94 -24.26 -1.76
C SER A 119 -4.59 -24.56 -1.08
N ILE A 120 -3.83 -23.51 -0.75
CA ILE A 120 -2.54 -23.59 -0.06
C ILE A 120 -2.63 -22.84 1.26
N ASP A 121 -2.40 -23.52 2.39
CA ASP A 121 -2.38 -22.88 3.71
C ASP A 121 -0.97 -22.56 4.16
N LEU A 122 -0.48 -21.36 3.84
CA LEU A 122 0.85 -20.90 4.24
C LEU A 122 0.99 -20.78 5.76
N GLN A 123 -0.07 -20.62 6.54
CA GLN A 123 0.02 -20.67 8.01
C GLN A 123 0.56 -22.04 8.45
N LYS A 124 -0.06 -23.10 7.94
CA LYS A 124 0.35 -24.47 8.22
C LYS A 124 1.75 -24.74 7.67
N ASP A 125 1.97 -24.45 6.40
CA ASP A 125 3.19 -24.84 5.70
C ASP A 125 4.44 -24.16 6.28
N VAL A 126 4.36 -22.87 6.62
CA VAL A 126 5.45 -22.13 7.26
C VAL A 126 5.69 -22.66 8.67
N HIS A 127 4.63 -22.85 9.46
CA HIS A 127 4.75 -23.33 10.84
C HIS A 127 5.39 -24.74 10.91
N GLU A 128 4.98 -25.67 10.03
CA GLU A 128 5.54 -27.02 10.00
C GLU A 128 7.01 -27.04 9.50
N ASP A 129 7.35 -26.17 8.53
CA ASP A 129 8.76 -26.02 8.10
C ASP A 129 9.61 -25.42 9.23
N MET A 130 9.09 -24.43 9.97
CA MET A 130 9.77 -23.86 11.13
C MET A 130 9.95 -24.86 12.27
N LYS A 131 8.98 -25.72 12.55
CA LYS A 131 9.13 -26.80 13.54
C LYS A 131 10.31 -27.69 13.23
N SER A 132 10.50 -28.02 11.97
CA SER A 132 11.57 -28.92 11.54
C SER A 132 12.92 -28.23 11.36
N ASN A 133 12.95 -26.88 11.20
CA ASN A 133 14.12 -26.13 10.75
C ASN A 133 14.24 -24.77 11.44
N PHE A 134 13.85 -24.64 12.71
CA PHE A 134 13.75 -23.37 13.42
C PHE A 134 15.01 -22.51 13.36
N SER A 135 16.19 -23.14 13.42
CA SER A 135 17.47 -22.44 13.35
C SER A 135 17.78 -21.77 12.00
N ALA A 136 17.04 -22.14 10.93
CA ALA A 136 17.18 -21.52 9.62
C ALA A 136 16.38 -20.21 9.50
N TYR A 137 15.48 -19.95 10.45
CA TYR A 137 14.61 -18.77 10.44
C TYR A 137 15.17 -17.61 11.25
N PRO A 138 14.79 -16.37 10.93
CA PRO A 138 15.27 -15.19 11.65
C PRO A 138 14.92 -15.20 13.15
N THR A 139 15.88 -14.86 14.00
CA THR A 139 15.74 -14.88 15.48
C THR A 139 15.46 -13.50 16.07
N ARG A 140 15.29 -12.47 15.24
CA ARG A 140 15.22 -11.05 15.66
C ARG A 140 14.05 -10.68 16.58
N TRP A 141 13.08 -11.58 16.75
CA TRP A 141 11.96 -11.37 17.70
C TRP A 141 12.13 -12.13 19.03
N GLY A 142 13.28 -12.79 19.23
CA GLY A 142 13.58 -13.46 20.48
C GLY A 142 12.72 -14.70 20.78
N LEU A 143 12.00 -15.25 19.79
CA LEU A 143 11.26 -16.49 19.95
C LEU A 143 12.21 -17.65 20.19
N LYS A 144 11.81 -18.56 21.09
CA LYS A 144 12.53 -19.80 21.39
C LYS A 144 12.00 -21.02 20.62
N GLY A 145 10.96 -20.84 19.83
CA GLY A 145 10.31 -21.87 19.02
C GLY A 145 9.24 -21.26 18.11
N PRO A 146 8.68 -22.07 17.21
CA PRO A 146 7.61 -21.64 16.31
C PRO A 146 6.33 -21.25 17.06
N ASP A 147 5.60 -20.29 16.51
CA ASP A 147 4.30 -19.83 16.99
C ASP A 147 3.33 -19.71 15.81
N SER A 148 2.35 -20.63 15.75
CA SER A 148 1.39 -20.73 14.64
C SER A 148 0.51 -19.48 14.47
N ASN A 149 0.46 -18.59 15.47
CA ASN A 149 -0.31 -17.34 15.40
C ASN A 149 0.41 -16.24 14.60
N ILE A 150 1.77 -16.29 14.55
CA ILE A 150 2.55 -15.17 14.02
C ILE A 150 3.60 -15.58 12.97
N ASP A 151 4.00 -16.85 12.90
CA ASP A 151 5.09 -17.31 12.02
C ASP A 151 4.87 -16.86 10.56
N HIS A 152 3.70 -17.15 10.02
CA HIS A 152 3.29 -16.80 8.64
C HIS A 152 3.01 -15.32 8.42
N ARG A 153 2.82 -14.53 9.49
CA ARG A 153 2.54 -13.10 9.42
C ARG A 153 3.81 -12.23 9.36
N ARG A 154 4.99 -12.85 9.45
CA ARG A 154 6.29 -12.19 9.39
C ARG A 154 6.93 -12.35 8.02
N VAL A 155 7.13 -11.25 7.30
CA VAL A 155 7.70 -11.27 5.94
C VAL A 155 9.04 -12.02 5.88
N PRO A 156 10.02 -11.82 6.79
CA PRO A 156 11.27 -12.58 6.74
C PRO A 156 11.13 -14.09 6.94
N ASN A 157 10.06 -14.55 7.62
CA ASN A 157 9.77 -15.98 7.69
C ASN A 157 9.23 -16.50 6.36
N LEU A 158 8.37 -15.73 5.68
CA LEU A 158 7.90 -16.05 4.34
C LEU A 158 9.06 -16.09 3.33
N GLU A 159 9.96 -15.10 3.37
CA GLU A 159 11.19 -15.09 2.54
C GLU A 159 12.01 -16.35 2.75
N THR A 160 12.26 -16.71 4.02
CA THR A 160 13.00 -17.93 4.38
C THR A 160 12.29 -19.18 3.87
N TYR A 161 10.99 -19.28 4.08
CA TYR A 161 10.19 -20.41 3.62
C TYR A 161 10.26 -20.57 2.09
N PHE A 162 10.00 -19.50 1.34
CA PHE A 162 10.02 -19.56 -0.13
C PHE A 162 11.42 -19.90 -0.67
N ALA A 163 12.47 -19.33 -0.09
CA ALA A 163 13.84 -19.67 -0.47
C ALA A 163 14.15 -21.15 -0.20
N ARG A 164 13.79 -21.69 0.95
CA ARG A 164 13.98 -23.10 1.30
C ARG A 164 13.19 -24.06 0.40
N LYS A 165 12.05 -23.61 -0.11
CA LYS A 165 11.26 -24.38 -1.10
C LYS A 165 11.75 -24.21 -2.55
N GLY A 166 12.91 -23.56 -2.75
CA GLY A 166 13.50 -23.37 -4.09
C GLY A 166 12.69 -22.42 -4.98
N LYS A 167 11.95 -21.49 -4.38
CA LYS A 167 11.07 -20.56 -5.12
C LYS A 167 11.73 -19.22 -5.43
N SER A 168 12.96 -18.96 -4.95
CA SER A 168 13.70 -17.73 -5.19
C SER A 168 13.98 -17.50 -6.66
N GLN A 169 13.79 -16.25 -7.08
CA GLN A 169 14.22 -15.71 -8.35
C GLN A 169 15.34 -14.70 -8.14
N GLY A 170 16.07 -14.36 -9.19
CA GLY A 170 17.06 -13.29 -9.13
C GLY A 170 16.39 -11.92 -8.90
N ILE A 171 16.99 -11.08 -8.05
CA ILE A 171 16.57 -9.68 -7.92
C ILE A 171 17.03 -8.91 -9.15
N THR A 172 16.11 -8.20 -9.79
CA THR A 172 16.32 -7.45 -11.04
C THR A 172 15.59 -6.10 -10.98
N ASN A 173 15.99 -5.19 -11.85
CA ASN A 173 15.29 -3.92 -12.08
C ASN A 173 14.51 -3.90 -13.41
N ARG A 174 14.33 -5.07 -14.04
CA ARG A 174 13.57 -5.24 -15.28
C ARG A 174 12.18 -5.75 -14.96
N SER A 175 11.15 -4.98 -15.34
CA SER A 175 9.74 -5.35 -15.12
C SER A 175 9.35 -6.68 -15.76
N ASP A 176 9.96 -7.01 -16.90
CA ASP A 176 9.65 -8.23 -17.68
C ASP A 176 10.04 -9.53 -16.96
N ASP A 177 10.91 -9.46 -15.95
CA ASP A 177 11.30 -10.62 -15.17
C ASP A 177 10.24 -11.01 -14.12
N PHE A 178 9.28 -10.10 -13.83
CA PHE A 178 8.21 -10.32 -12.88
C PHE A 178 6.92 -10.76 -13.58
N GLN A 179 6.41 -11.92 -13.21
CA GLN A 179 5.25 -12.55 -13.81
C GLN A 179 4.04 -12.51 -12.85
N PRO A 180 2.80 -12.58 -13.38
CA PRO A 180 1.61 -12.71 -12.53
C PRO A 180 1.71 -13.88 -11.55
N GLY A 181 1.44 -13.60 -10.27
CA GLY A 181 1.57 -14.56 -9.16
C GLY A 181 2.91 -14.54 -8.46
N ASP A 182 3.92 -13.84 -8.99
CA ASP A 182 5.18 -13.64 -8.27
C ASP A 182 4.96 -12.85 -6.98
N LEU A 183 5.72 -13.21 -5.96
CA LEU A 183 5.79 -12.50 -4.69
C LEU A 183 7.03 -11.64 -4.67
N VAL A 184 6.88 -10.41 -4.27
CA VAL A 184 7.99 -9.47 -4.14
C VAL A 184 8.04 -8.97 -2.71
N THR A 185 9.24 -8.88 -2.16
CA THR A 185 9.47 -8.30 -0.83
C THR A 185 10.36 -7.07 -0.94
N TRP A 186 10.16 -6.12 -0.03
CA TRP A 186 10.87 -4.85 0.01
C TRP A 186 11.29 -4.46 1.41
N ASP A 187 12.39 -3.69 1.49
CA ASP A 187 12.69 -2.83 2.63
C ASP A 187 12.11 -1.44 2.35
N LEU A 188 11.21 -0.97 3.20
CA LEU A 188 10.57 0.35 3.07
C LEU A 188 11.50 1.52 3.44
N GLY A 189 12.79 1.26 3.71
CA GLY A 189 13.78 2.26 4.11
C GLY A 189 13.78 2.60 5.60
N THR A 190 12.94 1.95 6.39
CA THR A 190 12.82 2.15 7.85
C THR A 190 13.11 0.86 8.63
N GLY A 191 13.67 -0.16 7.97
CA GLY A 191 13.84 -1.51 8.52
C GLY A 191 12.52 -2.28 8.64
N GLN A 192 11.48 -1.82 7.98
CA GLN A 192 10.19 -2.51 7.88
C GLN A 192 10.17 -3.34 6.61
N ASP A 193 10.00 -4.64 6.78
CA ASP A 193 9.80 -5.57 5.67
C ASP A 193 8.38 -5.46 5.14
N HIS A 194 8.24 -5.56 3.83
CA HIS A 194 6.97 -5.52 3.14
C HIS A 194 6.88 -6.62 2.08
N ILE A 195 5.66 -7.08 1.76
CA ILE A 195 5.40 -8.08 0.73
C ILE A 195 4.16 -7.71 -0.08
N GLY A 196 4.17 -8.06 -1.36
CA GLY A 196 3.03 -7.94 -2.27
C GLY A 196 3.07 -9.02 -3.34
N MET A 197 1.99 -9.10 -4.11
CA MET A 197 1.83 -10.04 -5.21
C MET A 197 1.68 -9.31 -6.53
N VAL A 198 2.42 -9.74 -7.54
CA VAL A 198 2.26 -9.30 -8.93
C VAL A 198 0.93 -9.84 -9.46
N THR A 199 0.07 -8.94 -9.94
CA THR A 199 -1.20 -9.31 -10.56
C THR A 199 -1.04 -9.56 -12.07
N ASN A 200 -2.11 -10.00 -12.73
CA ASN A 200 -2.18 -10.02 -14.19
C ASN A 200 -2.82 -8.74 -14.77
N VAL A 201 -2.90 -7.67 -13.99
CA VAL A 201 -3.40 -6.36 -14.43
C VAL A 201 -2.22 -5.51 -14.85
N TRP A 202 -2.13 -5.28 -16.14
CA TRP A 202 -1.10 -4.46 -16.78
C TRP A 202 -1.42 -2.97 -16.64
N TYR A 203 -0.44 -2.17 -16.27
CA TYR A 203 -0.57 -0.72 -16.16
C TYR A 203 0.14 -0.04 -17.32
N LYS A 204 -0.64 0.53 -18.25
CA LYS A 204 -0.16 1.11 -19.52
C LYS A 204 0.86 2.25 -19.31
N PRO A 205 0.71 3.17 -18.33
CA PRO A 205 1.66 4.26 -18.17
C PRO A 205 3.07 3.82 -17.82
N SER A 206 3.23 2.79 -17.00
CA SER A 206 4.56 2.29 -16.57
C SER A 206 5.00 1.01 -17.28
N GLN A 207 4.14 0.45 -18.16
CA GLN A 207 4.42 -0.77 -18.93
C GLN A 207 4.86 -1.93 -18.02
N ARG A 208 4.05 -2.23 -16.97
CA ARG A 208 4.28 -3.35 -16.04
C ARG A 208 3.01 -3.77 -15.29
N TYR A 209 3.07 -4.92 -14.67
CA TYR A 209 1.97 -5.42 -13.85
C TYR A 209 1.87 -4.66 -12.53
N LEU A 210 0.63 -4.45 -12.08
CA LEU A 210 0.32 -3.88 -10.79
C LEU A 210 0.54 -4.87 -9.65
N ILE A 211 0.80 -4.34 -8.46
CA ILE A 211 0.99 -5.11 -7.23
C ILE A 211 -0.25 -4.98 -6.33
N VAL A 212 -0.72 -6.11 -5.80
CA VAL A 212 -1.67 -6.10 -4.67
C VAL A 212 -0.90 -6.25 -3.37
N HIS A 213 -1.15 -5.34 -2.43
CA HIS A 213 -0.53 -5.30 -1.11
C HIS A 213 -1.38 -4.51 -0.10
N ASN A 214 -0.98 -4.50 1.18
CA ASN A 214 -1.51 -3.62 2.22
C ASN A 214 -0.35 -2.95 2.97
N ILE A 215 -0.22 -1.63 2.83
CA ILE A 215 0.86 -0.84 3.46
C ILE A 215 0.34 0.16 4.51
N GLY A 216 -0.88 -0.04 5.04
CA GLY A 216 -1.40 0.79 6.12
C GLY A 216 -2.86 1.21 5.97
N ALA A 217 -3.36 1.36 4.76
CA ALA A 217 -4.71 1.87 4.51
C ALA A 217 -5.65 0.83 3.86
N GLY A 218 -5.42 -0.45 4.14
CA GLY A 218 -6.14 -1.57 3.55
C GLY A 218 -5.52 -2.08 2.25
N THR A 219 -6.09 -3.17 1.73
CA THR A 219 -5.58 -3.80 0.50
C THR A 219 -5.85 -2.92 -0.71
N ARG A 220 -4.81 -2.72 -1.53
CA ARG A 220 -4.81 -1.90 -2.74
C ARG A 220 -4.08 -2.60 -3.87
N MET A 221 -4.35 -2.15 -5.10
CA MET A 221 -3.60 -2.54 -6.28
C MET A 221 -2.93 -1.28 -6.86
N GLU A 222 -1.60 -1.25 -6.81
CA GLU A 222 -0.82 -0.04 -7.08
C GLU A 222 0.41 -0.34 -7.94
N ASP A 223 0.95 0.69 -8.59
CA ASP A 223 2.18 0.63 -9.39
C ASP A 223 3.41 0.88 -8.49
N VAL A 224 3.75 -0.12 -7.66
CA VAL A 224 4.79 0.01 -6.64
C VAL A 224 5.95 -0.98 -6.77
N LEU A 225 6.04 -1.72 -7.87
CA LEU A 225 7.07 -2.76 -8.05
C LEU A 225 8.49 -2.27 -7.71
N PHE A 226 8.83 -1.06 -8.15
CA PHE A 226 10.14 -0.44 -7.91
C PHE A 226 10.07 0.79 -6.99
N ALA A 227 9.02 0.90 -6.15
CA ALA A 227 8.88 2.03 -5.23
C ALA A 227 9.89 2.00 -4.07
N TRP A 228 10.36 0.80 -3.71
CA TRP A 228 11.29 0.57 -2.61
C TRP A 228 12.37 -0.44 -3.02
N LYS A 229 13.37 -0.61 -2.15
CA LYS A 229 14.45 -1.58 -2.36
C LYS A 229 13.88 -2.99 -2.30
N ILE A 230 13.91 -3.73 -3.40
CA ILE A 230 13.53 -5.14 -3.45
C ILE A 230 14.54 -5.95 -2.62
N THR A 231 14.04 -6.78 -1.71
CA THR A 231 14.80 -7.72 -0.87
C THR A 231 14.64 -9.18 -1.30
N GLY A 232 13.55 -9.50 -1.98
CA GLY A 232 13.30 -10.83 -2.50
C GLY A 232 12.32 -10.85 -3.66
N HIS A 233 12.45 -11.87 -4.50
CA HIS A 233 11.56 -12.18 -5.62
C HIS A 233 11.35 -13.69 -5.63
N TYR A 234 10.10 -14.14 -5.61
CA TYR A 234 9.75 -15.56 -5.49
C TYR A 234 8.65 -15.94 -6.47
N ARG A 235 8.82 -17.07 -7.15
CA ARG A 235 7.82 -17.68 -8.03
C ARG A 235 7.40 -19.02 -7.46
N TYR A 236 6.17 -19.09 -6.95
CA TYR A 236 5.68 -20.27 -6.25
C TYR A 236 5.10 -21.32 -7.21
N PHE A 237 4.43 -20.88 -8.25
CA PHE A 237 3.74 -21.70 -9.23
C PHE A 237 4.55 -22.00 -10.48
#